data_50194cfb841ca586b095db1101bca806
#
_entry.id   50194cfb841ca586b095db1101bca806
#
_cell.length_a   1.000
_cell.length_b   1.000
_cell.length_c   1.000
_cell.angle_alpha   90.00
_cell.angle_beta   90.00
_cell.angle_gamma   90.00
#
_symmetry.space_group_name_H-M   'P 1'
#
loop_
_entity.id
_entity.type
_entity.pdbx_description
1 polymer ?
#
loop_
_entity_poly.entity_id
_entity_poly.type
_entity_poly.pdbx_seq_one_letter_code
_entity_poly.pdbx_strand_id
1 'polypeptide(L)'
;MKNSVKDKIFRYMFDTLWKNRREDIERAVSAIKSGEKRSVKSDALKKWFIEMTGQTKELTAEQLDELKSVWGDIWDTGLVDPLWVQVYSDKTGIYSPEYVGSDIHYYNVEWSRIDYDYLRAFLDKNYMDVVLPCVKHPVTLIRKIHGQYLDVDFNPMSKPQAIDKLYENLDPGIVVKISRSSSGGKGVRFLGKGSTKEDISEALDVDPDVAVQLVMRQHPEMAKMNASSVNTIRIICIILDGESIPLSSVVRIGNSGSRVDNFSSGGVGCGVKPDGRLNDCGYTQKGERYDVHPNGFVFSEGFVPNFDKVLEAVKRCHMCVPMFGVASWDIAIDEDGEPVLIEYNVGGAGIDIHQYNNGPLYGKYRERIISDAFNNYAERSATLDFNYSIAHGEVAVYNGSRAVHDLIIPCSIGENPVCTIGDNAFKNSSELESVTVEAALNEIGYLAFYNCSRLKNIEFKKPVSTISRSAFNRCTALESIALPHGCKKICTYAFRTCKSLRKIVIPSSVDIIEPDAFLESPNVVIYCKKDSAAERYAIENGLKYKN
;
A
#
# COMPACT_ATOMS: atom_id res chain seq x y z
N MET A 1 -21.30 31.00 -0.09
CA MET A 1 -21.58 29.60 0.22
C MET A 1 -20.45 29.05 1.09
N LYS A 2 -20.72 28.73 2.34
CA LYS A 2 -19.71 28.31 3.31
C LYS A 2 -19.35 26.86 3.01
N ASN A 3 -18.15 26.61 2.45
CA ASN A 3 -17.57 25.28 2.45
C ASN A 3 -17.42 24.85 3.92
N SER A 4 -18.10 23.80 4.30
CA SER A 4 -18.15 23.35 5.70
C SER A 4 -16.74 22.91 6.12
N VAL A 5 -16.44 23.03 7.41
CA VAL A 5 -15.21 22.50 8.01
C VAL A 5 -15.05 21.01 7.67
N LYS A 6 -16.18 20.29 7.49
CA LYS A 6 -16.27 18.89 7.04
C LYS A 6 -15.63 18.67 5.66
N ASP A 7 -15.89 19.55 4.67
CA ASP A 7 -15.26 19.45 3.34
C ASP A 7 -13.75 19.72 3.39
N LYS A 8 -13.31 20.56 4.32
CA LYS A 8 -11.86 20.82 4.51
C LYS A 8 -11.16 19.66 5.17
N ILE A 9 -11.76 19.01 6.18
CA ILE A 9 -11.20 17.83 6.85
C ILE A 9 -11.20 16.64 5.89
N PHE A 10 -12.27 16.41 5.14
CA PHE A 10 -12.35 15.38 4.11
C PHE A 10 -11.30 15.60 3.01
N ARG A 11 -11.15 16.84 2.51
CA ARG A 11 -10.10 17.20 1.55
C ARG A 11 -8.71 17.00 2.15
N TYR A 12 -8.48 17.41 3.39
CA TYR A 12 -7.20 17.26 4.08
C TYR A 12 -6.85 15.77 4.29
N MET A 13 -7.76 14.96 4.79
CA MET A 13 -7.56 13.51 4.96
C MET A 13 -7.38 12.80 3.60
N PHE A 14 -8.19 13.16 2.61
CA PHE A 14 -8.15 12.56 1.28
C PHE A 14 -6.95 13.07 0.48
N ASP A 15 -6.65 14.37 0.51
CA ASP A 15 -5.48 14.97 -0.14
C ASP A 15 -4.18 14.57 0.57
N THR A 16 -4.20 14.37 1.89
CA THR A 16 -3.05 13.89 2.67
C THR A 16 -2.78 12.42 2.41
N LEU A 17 -3.82 11.58 2.31
CA LEU A 17 -3.68 10.17 1.92
C LEU A 17 -3.21 9.99 0.47
N TRP A 18 -3.46 10.96 -0.45
CA TRP A 18 -3.27 10.76 -1.89
C TRP A 18 -2.24 11.67 -2.55
N LYS A 19 -1.98 12.89 -2.08
CA LYS A 19 -1.05 13.85 -2.72
C LYS A 19 0.42 13.66 -2.40
N ASN A 20 0.77 13.18 -1.21
CA ASN A 20 2.17 13.02 -0.75
C ASN A 20 2.50 11.57 -0.39
N ARG A 21 2.02 10.62 -1.18
CA ARG A 21 2.05 9.18 -0.86
C ARG A 21 3.43 8.62 -0.47
N ARG A 22 4.52 9.12 -1.01
CA ARG A 22 5.85 8.63 -0.62
C ARG A 22 6.28 9.18 0.75
N GLU A 23 6.16 10.46 0.96
CA GLU A 23 6.42 11.07 2.27
C GLU A 23 5.39 10.64 3.31
N ASP A 24 4.12 10.42 2.92
CA ASP A 24 3.07 10.01 3.83
C ASP A 24 3.04 8.50 4.05
N ILE A 25 3.47 7.67 3.10
CA ILE A 25 3.74 6.26 3.33
C ILE A 25 5.00 6.12 4.21
N GLU A 26 6.09 6.83 3.94
CA GLU A 26 7.27 6.86 4.79
C GLU A 26 6.97 7.43 6.19
N ARG A 27 6.12 8.48 6.29
CA ARG A 27 5.59 9.00 7.56
C ARG A 27 4.58 8.05 8.20
N ALA A 28 3.73 7.37 7.42
CA ALA A 28 2.80 6.36 7.94
C ALA A 28 3.52 5.12 8.44
N VAL A 29 4.55 4.68 7.73
CA VAL A 29 5.46 3.58 8.13
C VAL A 29 6.20 3.96 9.40
N SER A 30 6.81 5.15 9.43
CA SER A 30 7.45 5.69 10.64
C SER A 30 6.46 5.88 11.80
N ALA A 31 5.20 6.20 11.49
CA ALA A 31 4.16 6.43 12.47
C ALA A 31 3.51 5.15 13.01
N ILE A 32 3.44 4.10 12.20
CA ILE A 32 3.04 2.75 12.62
C ILE A 32 4.14 2.13 13.50
N LYS A 33 5.39 2.40 13.18
CA LYS A 33 6.57 1.93 13.94
C LYS A 33 6.69 2.55 15.34
N SER A 34 6.17 3.75 15.59
CA SER A 34 6.27 4.42 16.89
C SER A 34 5.11 4.13 17.85
N GLY A 35 4.27 3.12 17.61
CA GLY A 35 3.13 2.74 18.47
C GLY A 35 2.12 3.88 18.76
N GLU A 36 2.61 5.07 19.12
CA GLU A 36 1.80 6.26 19.40
C GLU A 36 1.03 6.82 18.20
N LYS A 37 1.57 6.70 16.99
CA LYS A 37 0.96 7.32 15.80
C LYS A 37 -0.04 6.42 15.08
N ARG A 38 -0.06 5.12 15.38
CA ARG A 38 -1.09 4.19 14.92
C ARG A 38 -2.41 4.48 15.62
N SER A 39 -2.38 4.71 16.94
CA SER A 39 -3.56 5.12 17.70
C SER A 39 -4.15 6.42 17.11
N VAL A 40 -3.33 7.42 16.82
CA VAL A 40 -3.79 8.71 16.27
C VAL A 40 -4.46 8.56 14.89
N LYS A 41 -3.97 7.68 14.02
CA LYS A 41 -4.61 7.44 12.69
C LYS A 41 -5.85 6.58 12.79
N SER A 42 -5.83 5.55 13.62
CA SER A 42 -7.00 4.75 13.94
C SER A 42 -8.07 5.63 14.59
N ASP A 43 -7.72 6.47 15.56
CA ASP A 43 -8.63 7.40 16.22
C ASP A 43 -9.21 8.44 15.25
N ALA A 44 -8.42 8.95 14.32
CA ALA A 44 -8.89 9.86 13.28
C ALA A 44 -9.86 9.16 12.31
N LEU A 45 -9.57 7.93 11.92
CA LEU A 45 -10.45 7.11 11.07
C LEU A 45 -11.77 6.78 11.79
N LYS A 46 -11.70 6.37 13.05
CA LYS A 46 -12.87 6.10 13.90
C LYS A 46 -13.73 7.35 14.09
N LYS A 47 -13.10 8.46 14.40
CA LYS A 47 -13.80 9.75 14.55
C LYS A 47 -14.52 10.15 13.26
N TRP A 48 -13.83 10.07 12.12
CA TRP A 48 -14.45 10.31 10.82
C TRP A 48 -15.63 9.36 10.57
N PHE A 49 -15.46 8.08 10.89
CA PHE A 49 -16.49 7.07 10.70
C PHE A 49 -17.73 7.35 11.57
N ILE A 50 -17.55 7.72 12.85
CA ILE A 50 -18.64 8.13 13.74
C ILE A 50 -19.33 9.41 13.22
N GLU A 51 -18.55 10.40 12.78
CA GLU A 51 -19.11 11.63 12.21
C GLU A 51 -19.94 11.35 10.95
N MET A 52 -19.54 10.35 10.16
CA MET A 52 -20.23 9.94 8.94
C MET A 52 -21.48 9.10 9.23
N THR A 53 -21.41 8.14 10.15
CA THR A 53 -22.48 7.15 10.39
C THR A 53 -23.41 7.53 11.54
N GLY A 54 -23.01 8.44 12.42
CA GLY A 54 -23.73 8.84 13.63
C GLY A 54 -23.43 7.96 14.84
N GLN A 55 -24.07 8.26 15.97
CA GLN A 55 -23.98 7.43 17.17
C GLN A 55 -24.70 6.10 16.97
N THR A 56 -24.16 5.05 17.55
CA THR A 56 -24.66 3.67 17.46
C THR A 56 -24.94 3.11 18.85
N LYS A 57 -25.71 2.04 18.91
CA LYS A 57 -25.97 1.31 20.15
C LYS A 57 -24.71 0.58 20.60
N GLU A 58 -24.45 0.61 21.89
CA GLU A 58 -23.39 -0.18 22.51
C GLU A 58 -23.71 -1.68 22.42
N LEU A 59 -22.68 -2.51 22.34
CA LEU A 59 -22.81 -3.96 22.44
C LEU A 59 -23.25 -4.35 23.86
N THR A 60 -24.04 -5.41 23.96
CA THR A 60 -24.34 -6.02 25.27
C THR A 60 -23.08 -6.69 25.84
N ALA A 61 -23.09 -7.02 27.14
CA ALA A 61 -21.98 -7.72 27.76
C ALA A 61 -21.70 -9.08 27.09
N GLU A 62 -22.76 -9.82 26.76
CA GLU A 62 -22.66 -11.11 26.06
C GLU A 62 -22.04 -10.96 24.65
N GLN A 63 -22.47 -9.94 23.91
CA GLN A 63 -21.91 -9.63 22.58
C GLN A 63 -20.43 -9.24 22.66
N LEU A 64 -20.06 -8.47 23.69
CA LEU A 64 -18.67 -8.07 23.90
C LEU A 64 -17.79 -9.27 24.28
N ASP A 65 -18.30 -10.20 25.09
CA ASP A 65 -17.57 -11.42 25.49
C ASP A 65 -17.43 -12.38 24.30
N GLU A 66 -18.46 -12.49 23.44
CA GLU A 66 -18.37 -13.24 22.19
C GLU A 66 -17.34 -12.62 21.24
N LEU A 67 -17.32 -11.28 21.08
CA LEU A 67 -16.36 -10.55 20.28
C LEU A 67 -14.93 -10.83 20.75
N LYS A 68 -14.66 -10.76 22.07
CA LYS A 68 -13.36 -11.11 22.65
C LYS A 68 -12.96 -12.54 22.33
N SER A 69 -13.89 -13.48 22.48
CA SER A 69 -13.66 -14.90 22.20
C SER A 69 -13.29 -15.13 20.73
N VAL A 70 -13.98 -14.48 19.79
CA VAL A 70 -13.74 -14.62 18.34
C VAL A 70 -12.40 -14.00 17.92
N TRP A 71 -11.95 -12.93 18.60
CA TRP A 71 -10.68 -12.27 18.28
C TRP A 71 -9.49 -12.79 19.10
N GLY A 72 -9.73 -13.55 20.19
CA GLY A 72 -8.69 -14.23 20.96
C GLY A 72 -7.51 -13.32 21.31
N ASP A 73 -6.30 -13.82 21.09
CA ASP A 73 -5.05 -13.10 21.41
C ASP A 73 -4.92 -11.73 20.73
N ILE A 74 -5.61 -11.54 19.59
CA ILE A 74 -5.60 -10.25 18.90
C ILE A 74 -6.37 -9.19 19.67
N TRP A 75 -7.41 -9.59 20.39
CA TRP A 75 -8.13 -8.69 21.29
C TRP A 75 -7.19 -8.08 22.35
N ASP A 76 -6.32 -8.90 22.93
CA ASP A 76 -5.39 -8.48 23.98
C ASP A 76 -4.35 -7.46 23.50
N THR A 77 -4.16 -7.34 22.18
CA THR A 77 -3.30 -6.31 21.59
C THR A 77 -3.90 -4.91 21.64
N GLY A 78 -5.18 -4.78 21.96
CA GLY A 78 -5.93 -3.51 21.92
C GLY A 78 -6.20 -2.98 20.50
N LEU A 79 -6.00 -3.79 19.46
CA LEU A 79 -6.19 -3.39 18.05
C LEU A 79 -7.64 -3.56 17.57
N VAL A 80 -8.39 -4.44 18.24
CA VAL A 80 -9.80 -4.68 17.92
C VAL A 80 -10.65 -3.66 18.67
N ASP A 81 -11.34 -2.80 17.93
CA ASP A 81 -12.26 -1.83 18.51
C ASP A 81 -13.71 -2.27 18.30
N PRO A 82 -14.49 -2.43 19.39
CA PRO A 82 -15.91 -2.78 19.32
C PRO A 82 -16.74 -1.85 18.45
N LEU A 83 -16.32 -0.60 18.29
CA LEU A 83 -17.02 0.41 17.50
C LEU A 83 -17.41 -0.09 16.10
N TRP A 84 -16.51 -0.81 15.43
CA TRP A 84 -16.77 -1.30 14.08
C TRP A 84 -17.93 -2.29 14.04
N VAL A 85 -17.93 -3.24 14.99
CA VAL A 85 -19.03 -4.21 15.14
C VAL A 85 -20.32 -3.51 15.52
N GLN A 86 -20.27 -2.51 16.41
CA GLN A 86 -21.43 -1.71 16.80
C GLN A 86 -22.07 -1.03 15.58
N VAL A 87 -21.26 -0.32 14.79
CA VAL A 87 -21.76 0.40 13.61
C VAL A 87 -22.37 -0.54 12.58
N TYR A 88 -21.65 -1.61 12.20
CA TYR A 88 -22.19 -2.54 11.20
C TYR A 88 -23.45 -3.23 11.69
N SER A 89 -23.48 -3.66 12.96
CA SER A 89 -24.67 -4.31 13.55
C SER A 89 -25.87 -3.36 13.63
N ASP A 90 -25.65 -2.10 14.02
CA ASP A 90 -26.72 -1.10 14.10
C ASP A 90 -27.30 -0.76 12.73
N LYS A 91 -26.43 -0.56 11.72
CA LYS A 91 -26.85 -0.21 10.35
C LYS A 91 -27.55 -1.33 9.60
N THR A 92 -27.10 -2.57 9.80
CA THR A 92 -27.66 -3.75 9.12
C THR A 92 -28.80 -4.40 9.88
N GLY A 93 -28.87 -4.20 11.20
CA GLY A 93 -29.73 -4.95 12.11
C GLY A 93 -29.25 -6.39 12.37
N ILE A 94 -28.04 -6.74 11.92
CA ILE A 94 -27.44 -8.07 12.05
C ILE A 94 -26.16 -7.97 12.87
N TYR A 95 -26.15 -8.58 14.06
CA TYR A 95 -24.95 -8.71 14.85
C TYR A 95 -24.04 -9.82 14.29
N SER A 96 -22.76 -9.53 14.19
CA SER A 96 -21.71 -10.53 13.96
C SER A 96 -20.40 -10.07 14.58
N PRO A 97 -19.75 -10.90 15.42
CA PRO A 97 -18.44 -10.59 15.99
C PRO A 97 -17.31 -10.68 14.95
N GLU A 98 -17.59 -11.16 13.73
CA GLU A 98 -16.63 -11.33 12.64
C GLU A 98 -16.49 -10.08 11.75
N TYR A 99 -17.28 -9.02 11.98
CA TYR A 99 -17.07 -7.76 11.28
C TYR A 99 -15.67 -7.24 11.51
N VAL A 100 -15.04 -6.76 10.44
CA VAL A 100 -13.64 -6.31 10.46
C VAL A 100 -13.58 -4.79 10.43
N GLY A 101 -12.84 -4.22 11.36
CA GLY A 101 -12.59 -2.79 11.36
C GLY A 101 -11.79 -2.33 10.14
N SER A 102 -12.15 -1.17 9.61
CA SER A 102 -11.42 -0.55 8.50
C SER A 102 -9.95 -0.30 8.86
N ASP A 103 -9.64 -0.05 10.12
CA ASP A 103 -8.28 0.10 10.64
C ASP A 103 -7.48 -1.22 10.56
N ILE A 104 -8.08 -2.36 10.95
CA ILE A 104 -7.44 -3.67 10.80
C ILE A 104 -7.24 -4.00 9.31
N HIS A 105 -8.27 -3.76 8.49
CA HIS A 105 -8.17 -4.03 7.06
C HIS A 105 -7.04 -3.22 6.41
N TYR A 106 -7.04 -1.89 6.56
CA TYR A 106 -6.08 -1.04 5.87
C TYR A 106 -4.66 -1.12 6.45
N TYR A 107 -4.54 -1.17 7.79
CA TYR A 107 -3.23 -1.08 8.43
C TYR A 107 -2.57 -2.43 8.72
N ASN A 108 -3.31 -3.55 8.63
CA ASN A 108 -2.74 -4.89 8.82
C ASN A 108 -2.86 -5.72 7.54
N VAL A 109 -4.09 -5.93 7.04
CA VAL A 109 -4.32 -6.88 5.94
C VAL A 109 -3.82 -6.32 4.61
N GLU A 110 -4.24 -5.12 4.20
CA GLU A 110 -3.73 -4.51 2.95
C GLU A 110 -2.24 -4.24 3.04
N TRP A 111 -1.80 -3.66 4.17
CA TRP A 111 -0.40 -3.36 4.38
C TRP A 111 0.52 -4.57 4.25
N SER A 112 0.12 -5.75 4.76
CA SER A 112 0.92 -6.97 4.70
C SER A 112 0.95 -7.63 3.30
N ARG A 113 0.06 -7.21 2.38
CA ARG A 113 -0.19 -7.91 1.10
C ARG A 113 0.02 -7.05 -0.13
N ILE A 114 0.35 -5.76 0.01
CA ILE A 114 0.53 -4.84 -1.11
C ILE A 114 1.98 -4.44 -1.20
N ASP A 115 2.59 -4.64 -2.37
CA ASP A 115 3.88 -4.05 -2.70
C ASP A 115 3.66 -2.63 -3.26
N TYR A 116 3.91 -1.65 -2.39
CA TYR A 116 3.66 -0.24 -2.68
C TYR A 116 4.61 0.38 -3.70
N ASP A 117 5.74 -0.25 -4.00
CA ASP A 117 6.70 0.26 -4.98
C ASP A 117 6.13 0.24 -6.41
N TYR A 118 5.27 -0.74 -6.70
CA TYR A 118 4.59 -0.86 -7.99
C TYR A 118 3.36 0.06 -8.16
N LEU A 119 2.84 0.63 -7.08
CA LEU A 119 1.53 1.27 -7.06
C LEU A 119 1.39 2.40 -8.10
N ARG A 120 2.41 3.26 -8.22
CA ARG A 120 2.37 4.45 -9.07
C ARG A 120 2.34 4.13 -10.56
N ALA A 121 3.05 3.09 -10.97
CA ALA A 121 3.15 2.68 -12.37
C ALA A 121 1.89 1.92 -12.80
N PHE A 122 1.36 1.06 -11.94
CA PHE A 122 0.28 0.15 -12.29
C PHE A 122 -1.12 0.75 -12.14
N LEU A 123 -1.29 1.85 -11.40
CA LEU A 123 -2.58 2.55 -11.24
C LEU A 123 -2.77 3.73 -12.21
N ASP A 124 -1.88 3.92 -13.20
CA ASP A 124 -2.06 4.93 -14.22
C ASP A 124 -3.06 4.45 -15.28
N LYS A 125 -4.19 5.17 -15.42
CA LYS A 125 -5.26 4.84 -16.36
C LYS A 125 -4.80 4.82 -17.82
N ASN A 126 -3.70 5.51 -18.15
CA ASN A 126 -3.10 5.49 -19.50
C ASN A 126 -2.46 4.14 -19.86
N TYR A 127 -2.17 3.29 -18.86
CA TYR A 127 -1.50 2.00 -19.09
C TYR A 127 -2.34 0.80 -18.68
N MET A 128 -3.56 1.01 -18.18
CA MET A 128 -4.40 -0.06 -17.62
C MET A 128 -4.70 -1.17 -18.63
N ASP A 129 -5.01 -0.82 -19.87
CA ASP A 129 -5.27 -1.76 -20.96
C ASP A 129 -4.02 -2.50 -21.44
N VAL A 130 -2.83 -1.91 -21.24
CA VAL A 130 -1.54 -2.56 -21.53
C VAL A 130 -1.14 -3.53 -20.40
N VAL A 131 -1.35 -3.11 -19.15
CA VAL A 131 -1.02 -3.93 -17.97
C VAL A 131 -1.97 -5.11 -17.81
N LEU A 132 -3.25 -4.94 -18.15
CA LEU A 132 -4.31 -5.93 -17.98
C LEU A 132 -4.99 -6.29 -19.32
N PRO A 133 -4.26 -6.83 -20.31
CA PRO A 133 -4.82 -7.16 -21.62
C PRO A 133 -5.78 -8.37 -21.58
N CYS A 134 -5.91 -9.03 -20.42
CA CYS A 134 -6.74 -10.22 -20.21
C CYS A 134 -8.24 -9.93 -20.06
N VAL A 135 -8.66 -8.66 -20.09
CA VAL A 135 -10.05 -8.23 -19.97
C VAL A 135 -10.35 -7.09 -20.96
N LYS A 136 -11.61 -6.93 -21.33
CA LYS A 136 -12.06 -5.81 -22.18
C LYS A 136 -11.94 -4.50 -21.38
N HIS A 137 -11.54 -3.42 -22.06
CA HIS A 137 -11.46 -2.05 -21.54
C HIS A 137 -12.36 -1.11 -22.32
N PRO A 138 -12.77 0.04 -21.76
CA PRO A 138 -13.35 1.11 -22.56
C PRO A 138 -12.39 1.51 -23.69
N VAL A 139 -12.93 1.77 -24.87
CA VAL A 139 -12.09 2.11 -26.03
C VAL A 139 -11.33 3.41 -25.77
N THR A 140 -10.03 3.33 -25.66
CA THR A 140 -9.13 4.48 -25.52
C THR A 140 -8.98 5.16 -26.89
N LEU A 141 -9.15 6.47 -26.94
CA LEU A 141 -8.99 7.27 -28.16
C LEU A 141 -7.62 7.94 -28.21
N ILE A 142 -7.26 8.61 -27.12
CA ILE A 142 -5.96 9.25 -26.95
C ILE A 142 -5.47 9.09 -25.50
N ARG A 143 -4.16 9.20 -25.35
CA ARG A 143 -3.46 9.31 -24.07
C ARG A 143 -2.73 10.65 -24.02
N LYS A 144 -2.78 11.35 -22.91
CA LYS A 144 -1.91 12.50 -22.65
C LYS A 144 -1.04 12.16 -21.46
N ILE A 145 0.28 12.12 -21.66
CA ILE A 145 1.27 11.68 -20.67
C ILE A 145 2.36 12.75 -20.61
N HIS A 146 2.56 13.35 -19.43
CA HIS A 146 3.47 14.49 -19.25
C HIS A 146 3.27 15.60 -20.29
N GLY A 147 2.01 15.87 -20.63
CA GLY A 147 1.65 16.88 -21.62
C GLY A 147 1.81 16.46 -23.08
N GLN A 148 2.38 15.28 -23.37
CA GLN A 148 2.50 14.75 -24.72
C GLN A 148 1.23 14.00 -25.12
N TYR A 149 0.72 14.28 -26.32
CA TYR A 149 -0.45 13.59 -26.87
C TYR A 149 0.01 12.38 -27.66
N LEU A 150 -0.63 11.24 -27.44
CA LEU A 150 -0.32 9.95 -28.03
C LEU A 150 -1.62 9.28 -28.50
N ASP A 151 -1.55 8.51 -29.56
CA ASP A 151 -2.64 7.61 -29.96
C ASP A 151 -2.70 6.34 -29.08
N VAL A 152 -3.55 5.38 -29.44
CA VAL A 152 -3.72 4.12 -28.70
C VAL A 152 -2.46 3.25 -28.71
N ASP A 153 -1.65 3.37 -29.77
CA ASP A 153 -0.40 2.62 -29.98
C ASP A 153 0.84 3.39 -29.51
N PHE A 154 0.63 4.46 -28.73
CA PHE A 154 1.68 5.36 -28.22
C PHE A 154 2.46 6.15 -29.29
N ASN A 155 1.92 6.31 -30.50
CA ASN A 155 2.52 7.18 -31.49
C ASN A 155 2.24 8.65 -31.14
N PRO A 156 3.24 9.53 -31.22
CA PRO A 156 3.06 10.96 -30.96
C PRO A 156 2.09 11.64 -31.94
N MET A 157 1.27 12.54 -31.40
CA MET A 157 0.37 13.39 -32.17
C MET A 157 0.38 14.83 -31.65
N SER A 158 0.02 15.78 -32.49
CA SER A 158 -0.15 17.17 -32.04
C SER A 158 -1.47 17.39 -31.33
N LYS A 159 -1.56 18.43 -30.46
CA LYS A 159 -2.82 18.80 -29.81
C LYS A 159 -3.98 19.03 -30.78
N PRO A 160 -3.81 19.74 -31.92
CA PRO A 160 -4.86 19.86 -32.95
C PRO A 160 -5.35 18.51 -33.47
N GLN A 161 -4.43 17.59 -33.81
CA GLN A 161 -4.81 16.25 -34.26
C GLN A 161 -5.59 15.47 -33.22
N ALA A 162 -5.20 15.59 -31.91
CA ALA A 162 -5.93 14.99 -30.82
C ALA A 162 -7.36 15.56 -30.72
N ILE A 163 -7.50 16.90 -30.83
CA ILE A 163 -8.81 17.56 -30.79
C ILE A 163 -9.68 17.12 -31.98
N ASP A 164 -9.12 17.07 -33.21
CA ASP A 164 -9.86 16.65 -34.40
C ASP A 164 -10.37 15.21 -34.24
N LYS A 165 -9.49 14.28 -33.82
CA LYS A 165 -9.86 12.89 -33.56
C LYS A 165 -10.97 12.76 -32.52
N LEU A 166 -10.93 13.55 -31.42
CA LEU A 166 -11.96 13.51 -30.39
C LEU A 166 -13.27 14.11 -30.86
N TYR A 167 -13.22 15.18 -31.66
CA TYR A 167 -14.39 15.84 -32.23
C TYR A 167 -15.19 14.91 -33.15
N GLU A 168 -14.51 14.07 -33.92
CA GLU A 168 -15.14 13.03 -34.75
C GLU A 168 -15.82 11.93 -33.97
N ASN A 169 -15.50 11.79 -32.66
CA ASN A 169 -15.99 10.73 -31.76
C ASN A 169 -16.96 11.24 -30.69
N LEU A 170 -17.60 12.42 -30.90
CA LEU A 170 -18.59 12.95 -29.97
C LEU A 170 -19.95 12.23 -29.98
N ASP A 171 -20.14 11.27 -30.85
CA ASP A 171 -21.29 10.36 -30.87
C ASP A 171 -20.75 8.90 -30.82
N PRO A 172 -20.95 8.14 -29.74
CA PRO A 172 -21.86 8.33 -28.60
C PRO A 172 -21.36 9.29 -27.50
N GLY A 173 -20.18 9.84 -27.61
CA GLY A 173 -19.53 10.74 -26.66
C GLY A 173 -18.20 10.21 -26.14
N ILE A 174 -17.46 11.11 -25.52
CA ILE A 174 -16.14 10.81 -24.93
C ILE A 174 -16.12 11.16 -23.44
N VAL A 175 -15.28 10.47 -22.70
CA VAL A 175 -14.98 10.75 -21.31
C VAL A 175 -13.49 11.05 -21.16
N VAL A 176 -13.19 12.20 -20.58
CA VAL A 176 -11.83 12.64 -20.23
C VAL A 176 -11.63 12.37 -18.74
N LYS A 177 -10.59 11.64 -18.39
CA LYS A 177 -10.27 11.24 -17.01
C LYS A 177 -8.84 11.66 -16.68
N ILE A 178 -8.62 12.29 -15.52
CA ILE A 178 -7.27 12.43 -14.99
C ILE A 178 -6.71 11.03 -14.76
N SER A 179 -5.52 10.74 -15.30
CA SER A 179 -5.01 9.37 -15.37
C SER A 179 -4.46 8.88 -14.03
N ARG A 180 -3.91 9.78 -13.21
CA ARG A 180 -3.28 9.48 -11.91
C ARG A 180 -3.90 10.27 -10.78
N SER A 181 -3.89 9.69 -9.57
CA SER A 181 -4.27 10.38 -8.32
C SER A 181 -5.67 11.02 -8.36
N SER A 182 -6.58 10.49 -9.17
CA SER A 182 -7.99 10.90 -9.21
C SER A 182 -8.86 9.83 -8.57
N SER A 183 -9.81 10.27 -7.73
CA SER A 183 -10.74 9.39 -7.04
C SER A 183 -12.11 10.04 -6.92
N GLY A 184 -13.16 9.25 -6.71
CA GLY A 184 -14.52 9.75 -6.52
C GLY A 184 -15.08 10.50 -7.73
N GLY A 185 -14.63 10.22 -8.96
CA GLY A 185 -15.08 10.91 -10.18
C GLY A 185 -14.55 12.33 -10.36
N LYS A 186 -13.62 12.79 -9.51
CA LYS A 186 -12.99 14.11 -9.67
C LYS A 186 -12.19 14.18 -10.96
N GLY A 187 -12.38 15.28 -11.72
CA GLY A 187 -11.68 15.48 -13.00
C GLY A 187 -12.20 14.62 -14.15
N VAL A 188 -13.34 13.94 -13.98
CA VAL A 188 -14.04 13.27 -15.07
C VAL A 188 -14.92 14.29 -15.78
N ARG A 189 -14.71 14.45 -17.09
CA ARG A 189 -15.52 15.29 -17.96
C ARG A 189 -16.13 14.47 -19.08
N PHE A 190 -17.42 14.63 -19.28
CA PHE A 190 -18.15 13.99 -20.38
C PHE A 190 -18.45 15.02 -21.47
N LEU A 191 -18.05 14.74 -22.69
CA LEU A 191 -18.34 15.54 -23.88
C LEU A 191 -19.13 14.69 -24.87
N GLY A 192 -20.07 15.29 -25.54
CA GLY A 192 -20.95 14.58 -26.46
C GLY A 192 -21.43 15.47 -27.60
N LYS A 193 -22.42 15.02 -28.33
CA LYS A 193 -23.02 15.71 -29.46
C LYS A 193 -23.41 17.14 -29.05
N GLY A 194 -22.82 18.14 -29.71
CA GLY A 194 -23.01 19.55 -29.39
C GLY A 194 -21.83 20.20 -28.65
N SER A 195 -20.84 19.43 -28.17
CA SER A 195 -19.58 20.00 -27.67
C SER A 195 -18.74 20.56 -28.80
N THR A 196 -18.01 21.62 -28.51
CA THR A 196 -17.13 22.30 -29.47
C THR A 196 -15.68 21.77 -29.36
N LYS A 197 -14.82 22.15 -30.28
CA LYS A 197 -13.37 21.88 -30.22
C LYS A 197 -12.71 22.62 -29.04
N GLU A 198 -13.25 23.76 -28.68
CA GLU A 198 -12.85 24.56 -27.52
C GLU A 198 -13.14 23.78 -26.21
N ASP A 199 -14.35 23.20 -26.08
CA ASP A 199 -14.70 22.37 -24.93
C ASP A 199 -13.75 21.16 -24.78
N ILE A 200 -13.38 20.53 -25.91
CA ILE A 200 -12.41 19.45 -25.91
C ILE A 200 -11.03 19.95 -25.46
N SER A 201 -10.58 21.10 -25.99
CA SER A 201 -9.29 21.67 -25.61
C SER A 201 -9.23 21.97 -24.11
N GLU A 202 -10.27 22.59 -23.55
CA GLU A 202 -10.37 22.86 -22.12
C GLU A 202 -10.37 21.58 -21.28
N ALA A 203 -11.06 20.53 -21.75
CA ALA A 203 -11.09 19.25 -21.05
C ALA A 203 -9.70 18.57 -21.05
N LEU A 204 -8.94 18.71 -22.13
CA LEU A 204 -7.58 18.18 -22.22
C LEU A 204 -6.55 18.96 -21.38
N ASP A 205 -6.82 20.23 -21.08
CA ASP A 205 -5.91 21.09 -20.31
C ASP A 205 -6.09 20.95 -18.78
N VAL A 206 -7.01 20.11 -18.32
CA VAL A 206 -7.30 19.92 -16.88
C VAL A 206 -6.12 19.36 -16.10
N ASP A 207 -5.27 18.55 -16.73
CA ASP A 207 -4.10 17.91 -16.12
C ASP A 207 -3.08 17.55 -17.21
N PRO A 208 -1.76 17.51 -16.92
CA PRO A 208 -0.75 17.02 -17.85
C PRO A 208 -0.91 15.53 -18.22
N ASP A 209 -1.64 14.76 -17.38
CA ASP A 209 -1.84 13.32 -17.58
C ASP A 209 -3.34 12.99 -17.61
N VAL A 210 -3.88 12.74 -18.79
CA VAL A 210 -5.28 12.34 -18.99
C VAL A 210 -5.42 11.15 -19.93
N ALA A 211 -6.40 10.31 -19.65
CA ALA A 211 -6.87 9.27 -20.57
C ALA A 211 -8.22 9.68 -21.13
N VAL A 212 -8.39 9.57 -22.46
CA VAL A 212 -9.66 9.87 -23.13
C VAL A 212 -10.20 8.61 -23.78
N GLN A 213 -11.43 8.27 -23.40
CA GLN A 213 -12.09 7.03 -23.82
C GLN A 213 -13.46 7.33 -24.42
N LEU A 214 -13.96 6.43 -25.27
CA LEU A 214 -15.36 6.46 -25.68
C LEU A 214 -16.28 6.18 -24.48
N VAL A 215 -17.42 6.85 -24.45
CA VAL A 215 -18.50 6.50 -23.54
C VAL A 215 -19.02 5.13 -23.92
N MET A 216 -18.93 4.17 -22.99
CA MET A 216 -19.44 2.82 -23.23
C MET A 216 -20.96 2.76 -23.06
N ARG A 217 -21.59 1.83 -23.77
CA ARG A 217 -22.96 1.45 -23.57
C ARG A 217 -22.99 0.23 -22.62
N GLN A 218 -23.78 0.34 -21.56
CA GLN A 218 -23.94 -0.77 -20.62
C GLN A 218 -25.07 -1.71 -21.05
N HIS A 219 -25.02 -2.94 -20.56
CA HIS A 219 -26.05 -3.94 -20.77
C HIS A 219 -27.45 -3.44 -20.36
N PRO A 220 -28.53 -3.77 -21.10
CA PRO A 220 -29.89 -3.30 -20.78
C PRO A 220 -30.33 -3.59 -19.34
N GLU A 221 -30.00 -4.77 -18.78
CA GLU A 221 -30.32 -5.10 -17.38
C GLU A 221 -29.61 -4.17 -16.39
N MET A 222 -28.34 -3.82 -16.65
CA MET A 222 -27.62 -2.85 -15.84
C MET A 222 -28.22 -1.45 -15.98
N ALA A 223 -28.66 -1.07 -17.18
CA ALA A 223 -29.29 0.20 -17.45
C ALA A 223 -30.63 0.40 -16.73
N LYS A 224 -31.36 -0.68 -16.39
CA LYS A 224 -32.59 -0.62 -15.57
C LYS A 224 -32.30 -0.07 -14.17
N MET A 225 -31.10 -0.33 -13.62
CA MET A 225 -30.73 0.16 -12.28
C MET A 225 -30.52 1.69 -12.29
N ASN A 226 -29.77 2.19 -13.28
CA ASN A 226 -29.65 3.62 -13.59
C ASN A 226 -29.16 3.77 -15.04
N ALA A 227 -29.97 4.38 -15.88
CA ALA A 227 -29.63 4.64 -17.28
C ALA A 227 -28.68 5.85 -17.45
N SER A 228 -28.57 6.73 -16.44
CA SER A 228 -27.80 7.97 -16.53
C SER A 228 -26.29 7.78 -16.33
N SER A 229 -25.90 6.70 -15.63
CA SER A 229 -24.50 6.34 -15.36
C SER A 229 -24.22 4.91 -15.76
N VAL A 230 -22.95 4.61 -16.02
CA VAL A 230 -22.51 3.21 -16.06
C VAL A 230 -22.53 2.68 -14.63
N ASN A 231 -23.31 1.63 -14.39
CA ASN A 231 -23.37 0.96 -13.09
C ASN A 231 -22.26 -0.08 -13.03
N THR A 232 -21.36 0.03 -12.07
CA THR A 232 -20.22 -0.88 -11.94
C THR A 232 -20.44 -1.88 -10.81
N ILE A 233 -19.87 -3.07 -10.97
CA ILE A 233 -19.76 -4.08 -9.92
C ILE A 233 -18.38 -3.89 -9.27
N ARG A 234 -18.36 -3.47 -7.99
CA ARG A 234 -17.14 -3.44 -7.20
C ARG A 234 -16.93 -4.77 -6.52
N ILE A 235 -15.78 -5.40 -6.76
CA ILE A 235 -15.43 -6.71 -6.24
C ILE A 235 -14.11 -6.60 -5.47
N ILE A 236 -14.12 -6.92 -4.18
CA ILE A 236 -12.90 -7.04 -3.39
C ILE A 236 -12.38 -8.47 -3.53
N CYS A 237 -11.12 -8.59 -3.92
CA CYS A 237 -10.41 -9.87 -4.02
C CYS A 237 -9.17 -9.88 -3.15
N ILE A 238 -8.82 -11.08 -2.70
CA ILE A 238 -7.56 -11.38 -1.99
C ILE A 238 -6.86 -12.55 -2.67
N ILE A 239 -5.53 -12.53 -2.69
CA ILE A 239 -4.73 -13.69 -3.11
C ILE A 239 -4.41 -14.54 -1.88
N LEU A 240 -4.83 -15.81 -1.91
CA LEU A 240 -4.51 -16.83 -0.92
C LEU A 240 -4.03 -18.08 -1.66
N ASP A 241 -2.94 -18.67 -1.21
CA ASP A 241 -2.35 -19.90 -1.76
C ASP A 241 -2.15 -19.86 -3.29
N GLY A 242 -1.81 -18.69 -3.82
CA GLY A 242 -1.59 -18.47 -5.26
C GLY A 242 -2.85 -18.32 -6.11
N GLU A 243 -4.03 -18.22 -5.49
CA GLU A 243 -5.30 -18.02 -6.18
C GLU A 243 -5.97 -16.71 -5.78
N SER A 244 -6.60 -16.04 -6.74
CA SER A 244 -7.44 -14.88 -6.48
C SER A 244 -8.82 -15.30 -6.02
N ILE A 245 -9.20 -14.88 -4.82
CA ILE A 245 -10.47 -15.18 -4.17
C ILE A 245 -11.34 -13.92 -4.10
N PRO A 246 -12.48 -13.86 -4.82
CA PRO A 246 -13.47 -12.82 -4.62
C PRO A 246 -14.11 -12.95 -3.23
N LEU A 247 -13.97 -11.93 -2.41
CA LEU A 247 -14.53 -11.91 -1.04
C LEU A 247 -15.94 -11.36 -1.00
N SER A 248 -16.20 -10.29 -1.74
CA SER A 248 -17.50 -9.61 -1.72
C SER A 248 -17.71 -8.78 -2.99
N SER A 249 -18.96 -8.74 -3.47
CA SER A 249 -19.36 -8.02 -4.66
C SER A 249 -20.55 -7.10 -4.37
N VAL A 250 -20.48 -5.86 -4.83
CA VAL A 250 -21.51 -4.83 -4.66
C VAL A 250 -21.70 -4.08 -5.98
N VAL A 251 -22.94 -4.00 -6.48
CA VAL A 251 -23.27 -3.08 -7.59
C VAL A 251 -23.32 -1.66 -7.03
N ARG A 252 -22.70 -0.73 -7.72
CA ARG A 252 -22.80 0.71 -7.45
C ARG A 252 -23.79 1.34 -8.39
N ILE A 253 -24.75 2.06 -7.84
CA ILE A 253 -25.84 2.70 -8.58
C ILE A 253 -25.77 4.20 -8.27
N GLY A 254 -25.52 5.00 -9.28
CA GLY A 254 -25.46 6.47 -9.13
C GLY A 254 -26.83 7.07 -8.82
N ASN A 255 -26.83 8.27 -8.22
CA ASN A 255 -28.05 9.05 -8.02
C ASN A 255 -28.71 9.39 -9.36
N SER A 256 -30.02 9.65 -9.30
CA SER A 256 -30.82 10.10 -10.47
C SER A 256 -30.16 11.31 -11.14
N GLY A 257 -29.92 11.22 -12.45
CA GLY A 257 -29.27 12.26 -13.25
C GLY A 257 -27.74 12.37 -13.09
N SER A 258 -27.12 11.63 -12.18
CA SER A 258 -25.66 11.54 -12.07
C SER A 258 -25.10 10.71 -13.23
N ARG A 259 -23.98 11.18 -13.82
CA ARG A 259 -23.22 10.42 -14.84
C ARG A 259 -22.17 9.49 -14.24
N VAL A 260 -22.01 9.51 -12.91
CA VAL A 260 -21.05 8.67 -12.16
C VAL A 260 -21.78 7.90 -11.06
N ASP A 261 -21.30 6.72 -10.75
CA ASP A 261 -21.88 5.79 -9.77
C ASP A 261 -21.23 5.85 -8.38
N ASN A 262 -20.43 6.88 -8.12
CA ASN A 262 -19.62 6.99 -6.91
C ASN A 262 -20.44 7.22 -5.64
N PHE A 263 -20.09 6.52 -4.57
CA PHE A 263 -20.67 6.69 -3.23
C PHE A 263 -20.50 8.11 -2.68
N SER A 264 -19.33 8.74 -2.94
CA SER A 264 -19.08 10.12 -2.51
C SER A 264 -20.01 11.16 -3.16
N SER A 265 -20.67 10.79 -4.25
CA SER A 265 -21.69 11.59 -4.94
C SER A 265 -23.12 11.19 -4.55
N GLY A 266 -23.27 10.38 -3.49
CA GLY A 266 -24.57 9.91 -2.99
C GLY A 266 -25.07 8.63 -3.67
N GLY A 267 -24.23 7.90 -4.37
CA GLY A 267 -24.58 6.59 -4.93
C GLY A 267 -24.93 5.57 -3.84
N VAL A 268 -25.74 4.58 -4.21
CA VAL A 268 -26.16 3.48 -3.35
C VAL A 268 -25.51 2.18 -3.83
N GLY A 269 -24.99 1.39 -2.89
CA GLY A 269 -24.47 0.05 -3.18
C GLY A 269 -25.46 -1.03 -2.80
N CYS A 270 -25.60 -2.05 -3.63
CA CYS A 270 -26.40 -3.23 -3.33
C CYS A 270 -25.56 -4.50 -3.52
N GLY A 271 -25.61 -5.42 -2.55
CA GLY A 271 -24.89 -6.70 -2.60
C GLY A 271 -25.33 -7.57 -3.76
N VAL A 272 -24.38 -8.34 -4.30
CA VAL A 272 -24.65 -9.31 -5.37
C VAL A 272 -24.50 -10.72 -4.82
N LYS A 273 -25.56 -11.51 -4.95
CA LYS A 273 -25.60 -12.94 -4.60
C LYS A 273 -24.76 -13.76 -5.59
N PRO A 274 -24.31 -14.97 -5.23
CA PRO A 274 -23.49 -15.81 -6.12
C PRO A 274 -24.14 -16.12 -7.48
N ASP A 275 -25.47 -16.09 -7.57
CA ASP A 275 -26.23 -16.30 -8.79
C ASP A 275 -26.47 -15.04 -9.63
N GLY A 276 -25.87 -13.91 -9.23
CA GLY A 276 -25.99 -12.61 -9.91
C GLY A 276 -27.18 -11.77 -9.48
N ARG A 277 -28.12 -12.29 -8.69
CA ARG A 277 -29.26 -11.50 -8.16
C ARG A 277 -28.77 -10.52 -7.10
N LEU A 278 -29.42 -9.37 -7.04
CA LEU A 278 -29.13 -8.40 -6.00
C LEU A 278 -29.75 -8.79 -4.65
N ASN A 279 -29.25 -8.23 -3.59
CA ASN A 279 -29.87 -8.25 -2.28
C ASN A 279 -31.19 -7.44 -2.31
N ASP A 280 -32.02 -7.59 -1.28
CA ASP A 280 -33.32 -6.95 -1.23
C ASP A 280 -33.26 -5.47 -0.84
N CYS A 281 -32.08 -4.98 -0.43
CA CYS A 281 -31.83 -3.60 -0.05
C CYS A 281 -30.42 -3.18 -0.42
N GLY A 282 -30.19 -1.86 -0.47
CA GLY A 282 -28.88 -1.26 -0.67
C GLY A 282 -28.55 -0.23 0.41
N TYR A 283 -27.29 0.19 0.46
CA TYR A 283 -26.78 1.13 1.46
C TYR A 283 -25.99 2.27 0.82
N THR A 284 -26.07 3.46 1.41
CA THR A 284 -25.14 4.55 1.13
C THR A 284 -23.81 4.33 1.87
N GLN A 285 -22.80 5.14 1.54
CA GLN A 285 -21.53 5.14 2.28
C GLN A 285 -21.71 5.44 3.79
N LYS A 286 -22.82 6.11 4.17
CA LYS A 286 -23.15 6.43 5.56
C LYS A 286 -23.87 5.29 6.29
N GLY A 287 -24.11 4.17 5.63
CA GLY A 287 -24.91 3.08 6.17
C GLY A 287 -26.42 3.37 6.20
N GLU A 288 -26.91 4.34 5.41
CA GLU A 288 -28.34 4.55 5.25
C GLU A 288 -28.91 3.46 4.34
N ARG A 289 -29.91 2.74 4.83
CA ARG A 289 -30.56 1.65 4.12
C ARG A 289 -31.70 2.13 3.22
N TYR A 290 -31.76 1.55 2.05
CA TYR A 290 -32.85 1.74 1.08
C TYR A 290 -33.36 0.37 0.59
N ASP A 291 -34.66 0.15 0.66
CA ASP A 291 -35.30 -1.03 0.05
C ASP A 291 -35.62 -0.78 -1.43
N VAL A 292 -35.77 0.49 -1.80
CA VAL A 292 -35.95 0.97 -3.17
C VAL A 292 -34.96 2.11 -3.40
N HIS A 293 -34.21 2.05 -4.50
CA HIS A 293 -33.25 3.10 -4.85
C HIS A 293 -33.98 4.45 -5.06
N PRO A 294 -33.38 5.61 -4.74
CA PRO A 294 -34.02 6.94 -4.90
C PRO A 294 -34.53 7.25 -6.30
N ASN A 295 -34.07 6.57 -7.34
CA ASN A 295 -34.60 6.69 -8.71
C ASN A 295 -35.82 5.79 -8.99
N GLY A 296 -36.31 5.02 -8.00
CA GLY A 296 -37.44 4.12 -8.12
C GLY A 296 -37.09 2.67 -8.45
N PHE A 297 -35.81 2.33 -8.63
CA PHE A 297 -35.41 0.94 -8.91
C PHE A 297 -35.55 0.06 -7.65
N VAL A 298 -36.21 -1.10 -7.79
CA VAL A 298 -36.42 -2.08 -6.72
C VAL A 298 -35.25 -3.07 -6.73
N PHE A 299 -34.47 -3.11 -5.65
CA PHE A 299 -33.24 -3.91 -5.60
C PHE A 299 -33.47 -5.41 -5.80
N SER A 300 -34.53 -5.97 -5.19
CA SER A 300 -34.86 -7.40 -5.30
C SER A 300 -35.19 -7.86 -6.73
N GLU A 301 -35.50 -6.94 -7.64
CA GLU A 301 -35.74 -7.20 -9.06
C GLU A 301 -34.45 -7.13 -9.89
N GLY A 302 -33.34 -6.71 -9.26
CA GLY A 302 -32.07 -6.49 -9.91
C GLY A 302 -31.27 -7.77 -10.15
N PHE A 303 -30.60 -7.79 -11.28
CA PHE A 303 -29.79 -8.91 -11.70
C PHE A 303 -28.54 -8.41 -12.46
N VAL A 304 -27.38 -9.01 -12.15
CA VAL A 304 -26.11 -8.80 -12.87
C VAL A 304 -25.97 -9.89 -13.92
N PRO A 305 -26.08 -9.57 -15.23
CA PRO A 305 -25.95 -10.57 -16.28
C PRO A 305 -24.51 -11.11 -16.35
N ASN A 306 -24.37 -12.40 -16.66
CA ASN A 306 -23.07 -13.08 -16.81
C ASN A 306 -22.12 -12.87 -15.61
N PHE A 307 -22.66 -12.89 -14.40
CA PHE A 307 -21.88 -12.60 -13.19
C PHE A 307 -20.73 -13.57 -12.96
N ASP A 308 -20.88 -14.83 -13.37
CA ASP A 308 -19.82 -15.83 -13.40
C ASP A 308 -18.62 -15.39 -14.27
N LYS A 309 -18.89 -14.85 -15.48
CA LYS A 309 -17.82 -14.29 -16.34
C LYS A 309 -17.14 -13.07 -15.70
N VAL A 310 -17.90 -12.26 -14.96
CA VAL A 310 -17.34 -11.11 -14.22
C VAL A 310 -16.33 -11.59 -13.18
N LEU A 311 -16.72 -12.60 -12.37
CA LEU A 311 -15.83 -13.16 -11.35
C LEU A 311 -14.57 -13.78 -11.96
N GLU A 312 -14.71 -14.53 -13.05
CA GLU A 312 -13.56 -15.13 -13.74
C GLU A 312 -12.64 -14.07 -14.39
N ALA A 313 -13.20 -13.00 -14.95
CA ALA A 313 -12.40 -11.89 -15.47
C ALA A 313 -11.58 -11.21 -14.35
N VAL A 314 -12.19 -10.94 -13.20
CA VAL A 314 -11.51 -10.34 -12.05
C VAL A 314 -10.41 -11.24 -11.52
N LYS A 315 -10.64 -12.55 -11.38
CA LYS A 315 -9.60 -13.50 -10.97
C LYS A 315 -8.39 -13.46 -11.90
N ARG A 316 -8.62 -13.50 -13.22
CA ARG A 316 -7.55 -13.40 -14.21
C ARG A 316 -6.79 -12.08 -14.10
N CYS A 317 -7.50 -10.95 -13.99
CA CYS A 317 -6.87 -9.63 -13.83
C CYS A 317 -6.00 -9.57 -12.57
N HIS A 318 -6.51 -10.08 -11.45
CA HIS A 318 -5.78 -10.03 -10.18
C HIS A 318 -4.48 -10.85 -10.23
N MET A 319 -4.49 -11.98 -10.93
CA MET A 319 -3.29 -12.80 -11.14
C MET A 319 -2.29 -12.18 -12.12
N CYS A 320 -2.67 -11.17 -12.91
CA CYS A 320 -1.73 -10.38 -13.71
C CYS A 320 -0.94 -9.35 -12.87
N VAL A 321 -1.43 -9.03 -11.67
CA VAL A 321 -0.81 -8.05 -10.74
C VAL A 321 -0.69 -8.63 -9.33
N PRO A 322 -0.02 -9.79 -9.16
CA PRO A 322 0.01 -10.53 -7.89
C PRO A 322 0.76 -9.80 -6.77
N MET A 323 1.55 -8.76 -7.09
CA MET A 323 2.17 -7.87 -6.13
C MET A 323 1.14 -7.07 -5.29
N PHE A 324 -0.09 -7.05 -5.71
CA PHE A 324 -1.21 -6.45 -4.98
C PHE A 324 -2.10 -7.56 -4.42
N GLY A 325 -1.68 -8.20 -3.34
CA GLY A 325 -2.40 -9.34 -2.75
C GLY A 325 -3.83 -9.03 -2.27
N VAL A 326 -4.23 -7.76 -2.22
CA VAL A 326 -5.62 -7.29 -2.03
C VAL A 326 -5.88 -6.17 -3.03
N ALA A 327 -6.99 -6.26 -3.77
CA ALA A 327 -7.42 -5.23 -4.69
C ALA A 327 -8.96 -5.20 -4.82
N SER A 328 -9.52 -4.04 -5.14
CA SER A 328 -10.92 -3.92 -5.52
C SER A 328 -11.06 -3.52 -6.99
N TRP A 329 -11.97 -4.19 -7.69
CA TRP A 329 -12.16 -4.16 -9.13
C TRP A 329 -13.50 -3.55 -9.48
N ASP A 330 -13.53 -2.53 -10.32
CA ASP A 330 -14.75 -1.88 -10.80
C ASP A 330 -15.02 -2.37 -12.24
N ILE A 331 -15.95 -3.29 -12.37
CA ILE A 331 -16.32 -3.94 -13.64
C ILE A 331 -17.68 -3.43 -14.09
N ALA A 332 -17.79 -3.00 -15.33
CA ALA A 332 -19.06 -2.78 -16.03
C ALA A 332 -19.37 -3.96 -16.93
N ILE A 333 -20.62 -4.05 -17.39
CA ILE A 333 -21.05 -5.03 -18.40
C ILE A 333 -21.53 -4.24 -19.62
N ASP A 334 -20.94 -4.52 -20.78
CA ASP A 334 -21.29 -3.84 -22.00
C ASP A 334 -22.59 -4.38 -22.64
N GLU A 335 -23.01 -3.79 -23.75
CA GLU A 335 -24.25 -4.15 -24.45
C GLU A 335 -24.28 -5.61 -24.93
N ASP A 336 -23.12 -6.23 -25.15
CA ASP A 336 -22.96 -7.64 -25.55
C ASP A 336 -22.93 -8.60 -24.35
N GLY A 337 -22.96 -8.08 -23.12
CA GLY A 337 -22.90 -8.87 -21.88
C GLY A 337 -21.48 -9.26 -21.47
N GLU A 338 -20.44 -8.61 -22.03
CA GLU A 338 -19.06 -8.90 -21.68
C GLU A 338 -18.55 -7.98 -20.55
N PRO A 339 -17.75 -8.51 -19.61
CA PRO A 339 -17.15 -7.71 -18.55
C PRO A 339 -16.09 -6.74 -19.07
N VAL A 340 -16.20 -5.48 -18.66
CA VAL A 340 -15.30 -4.38 -19.05
C VAL A 340 -14.69 -3.79 -17.78
N LEU A 341 -13.38 -3.79 -17.67
CA LEU A 341 -12.66 -3.19 -16.54
C LEU A 341 -12.66 -1.67 -16.66
N ILE A 342 -13.31 -1.00 -15.72
CA ILE A 342 -13.37 0.46 -15.66
C ILE A 342 -12.19 1.02 -14.86
N GLU A 343 -11.90 0.41 -13.71
CA GLU A 343 -10.82 0.82 -12.80
C GLU A 343 -10.54 -0.32 -11.82
N TYR A 344 -9.35 -0.34 -11.24
CA TYR A 344 -9.08 -1.11 -10.05
C TYR A 344 -8.38 -0.25 -8.99
N ASN A 345 -8.58 -0.58 -7.73
CA ASN A 345 -8.11 0.18 -6.60
C ASN A 345 -7.29 -0.71 -5.67
N VAL A 346 -6.14 -0.21 -5.25
CA VAL A 346 -5.19 -0.85 -4.35
C VAL A 346 -4.89 0.11 -3.22
N GLY A 347 -5.02 -0.37 -1.98
CA GLY A 347 -4.83 0.46 -0.79
C GLY A 347 -6.00 1.43 -0.57
N GLY A 348 -7.06 0.97 0.07
CA GLY A 348 -8.26 1.74 0.35
C GLY A 348 -9.49 1.24 -0.41
N ALA A 349 -9.73 -0.06 -0.38
CA ALA A 349 -10.80 -0.74 -1.12
C ALA A 349 -12.23 -0.32 -0.74
N GLY A 350 -12.44 0.30 0.44
CA GLY A 350 -13.77 0.74 0.89
C GLY A 350 -14.62 -0.42 1.40
N ILE A 351 -14.19 -1.11 2.45
CA ILE A 351 -14.83 -2.33 2.94
C ILE A 351 -16.19 -2.13 3.57
N ASP A 352 -16.49 -0.92 4.06
CA ASP A 352 -17.71 -0.64 4.82
C ASP A 352 -18.96 -0.96 4.02
N ILE A 353 -19.02 -0.50 2.76
CA ILE A 353 -20.17 -0.74 1.88
C ILE A 353 -20.36 -2.24 1.59
N HIS A 354 -19.28 -3.01 1.54
CA HIS A 354 -19.34 -4.45 1.38
C HIS A 354 -19.93 -5.13 2.62
N GLN A 355 -19.51 -4.69 3.80
CA GLN A 355 -19.99 -5.26 5.07
C GLN A 355 -21.44 -4.86 5.38
N TYR A 356 -21.90 -3.64 5.01
CA TYR A 356 -23.31 -3.28 5.09
C TYR A 356 -24.20 -4.18 4.22
N ASN A 357 -23.72 -4.55 3.05
CA ASN A 357 -24.52 -5.28 2.07
C ASN A 357 -24.43 -6.82 2.19
N ASN A 358 -23.25 -7.34 2.56
CA ASN A 358 -22.96 -8.78 2.47
C ASN A 358 -22.53 -9.41 3.80
N GLY A 359 -22.53 -8.63 4.90
CA GLY A 359 -22.04 -9.10 6.20
C GLY A 359 -20.50 -9.11 6.29
N PRO A 360 -19.92 -9.87 7.23
CA PRO A 360 -18.48 -9.89 7.47
C PRO A 360 -17.65 -10.20 6.22
N LEU A 361 -16.67 -9.34 5.92
CA LEU A 361 -15.96 -9.34 4.63
C LEU A 361 -15.23 -10.64 4.30
N TYR A 362 -14.59 -11.25 5.31
CA TYR A 362 -13.67 -12.38 5.05
C TYR A 362 -14.35 -13.75 5.08
N GLY A 363 -15.55 -13.86 5.66
CA GLY A 363 -16.30 -15.10 5.76
C GLY A 363 -15.42 -16.28 6.23
N LYS A 364 -15.51 -17.41 5.57
CA LYS A 364 -14.72 -18.62 5.91
C LYS A 364 -13.21 -18.48 5.85
N TYR A 365 -12.69 -17.42 5.23
CA TYR A 365 -11.26 -17.16 5.12
C TYR A 365 -10.72 -16.28 6.23
N ARG A 366 -11.60 -15.82 7.16
CA ARG A 366 -11.26 -14.83 8.19
C ARG A 366 -10.04 -15.23 9.03
N GLU A 367 -10.07 -16.42 9.62
CA GLU A 367 -8.98 -16.89 10.49
C GLU A 367 -7.64 -16.87 9.77
N ARG A 368 -7.60 -17.38 8.54
CA ARG A 368 -6.38 -17.39 7.73
C ARG A 368 -5.91 -15.99 7.38
N ILE A 369 -6.80 -15.11 6.89
CA ILE A 369 -6.44 -13.74 6.50
C ILE A 369 -5.91 -12.95 7.69
N ILE A 370 -6.58 -13.06 8.84
CA ILE A 370 -6.20 -12.36 10.06
C ILE A 370 -4.92 -12.94 10.64
N SER A 371 -4.81 -14.28 10.73
CA SER A 371 -3.58 -14.94 11.19
C SER A 371 -2.37 -14.53 10.33
N ASP A 372 -2.48 -14.61 9.01
CA ASP A 372 -1.39 -14.20 8.11
C ASP A 372 -1.01 -12.73 8.30
N ALA A 373 -2.01 -11.83 8.44
CA ALA A 373 -1.75 -10.42 8.64
C ALA A 373 -1.05 -10.12 9.96
N PHE A 374 -1.40 -10.84 11.03
CA PHE A 374 -0.85 -10.62 12.36
C PHE A 374 0.42 -11.43 12.62
N ASN A 375 0.56 -12.65 12.11
CA ASN A 375 1.81 -13.42 12.17
C ASN A 375 2.90 -12.72 11.35
N ASN A 376 2.59 -12.31 10.12
CA ASN A 376 3.48 -11.45 9.34
C ASN A 376 3.74 -10.10 10.03
N TYR A 377 2.81 -9.60 10.84
CA TYR A 377 3.01 -8.39 11.64
C TYR A 377 3.87 -8.66 12.87
N ALA A 378 3.67 -9.76 13.58
CA ALA A 378 4.51 -10.16 14.72
C ALA A 378 5.95 -10.48 14.24
N GLU A 379 6.10 -11.22 13.15
CA GLU A 379 7.39 -11.46 12.51
C GLU A 379 7.99 -10.18 11.93
N ARG A 380 7.19 -9.28 11.34
CA ARG A 380 7.62 -7.98 10.81
C ARG A 380 7.77 -6.91 11.89
N SER A 381 6.94 -6.87 12.90
CA SER A 381 7.05 -5.88 13.98
C SER A 381 8.07 -6.26 15.04
N ALA A 382 8.33 -7.55 15.23
CA ALA A 382 9.44 -7.99 16.05
C ALA A 382 10.80 -7.80 15.35
N THR A 383 10.83 -7.58 14.03
CA THR A 383 12.06 -7.71 13.26
C THR A 383 12.38 -6.59 12.28
N LEU A 384 11.46 -5.72 11.84
CA LEU A 384 11.80 -4.86 10.72
C LEU A 384 11.64 -3.36 10.98
N ASP A 385 12.61 -2.81 11.69
CA ASP A 385 12.94 -1.37 11.66
C ASP A 385 13.61 -0.95 10.34
N PHE A 386 13.41 -1.73 9.26
CA PHE A 386 14.03 -1.52 7.96
C PHE A 386 13.19 -2.11 6.82
N ASN A 387 13.40 -1.62 5.61
CA ASN A 387 12.89 -2.22 4.37
C ASN A 387 13.88 -3.27 3.87
N TYR A 388 13.42 -4.16 3.00
CA TYR A 388 14.27 -5.16 2.37
C TYR A 388 13.85 -5.42 0.93
N SER A 389 14.78 -5.95 0.14
CA SER A 389 14.52 -6.50 -1.20
C SER A 389 14.98 -7.93 -1.25
N ILE A 390 14.29 -8.75 -2.03
CA ILE A 390 14.70 -10.14 -2.31
C ILE A 390 15.12 -10.22 -3.78
N ALA A 391 16.35 -10.65 -4.00
CA ALA A 391 16.87 -10.90 -5.34
C ALA A 391 17.63 -12.24 -5.34
N HIS A 392 17.31 -13.12 -6.27
CA HIS A 392 17.93 -14.44 -6.41
C HIS A 392 17.89 -15.31 -5.13
N GLY A 393 16.84 -15.14 -4.30
CA GLY A 393 16.69 -15.85 -3.04
C GLY A 393 17.50 -15.27 -1.88
N GLU A 394 18.13 -14.11 -2.03
CA GLU A 394 18.89 -13.41 -1.00
C GLU A 394 18.22 -12.09 -0.61
N VAL A 395 18.28 -11.74 0.68
CA VAL A 395 17.69 -10.51 1.22
C VAL A 395 18.75 -9.45 1.42
N ALA A 396 18.51 -8.27 0.88
CA ALA A 396 19.24 -7.04 1.20
C ALA A 396 18.35 -6.08 2.02
N VAL A 397 18.89 -5.59 3.13
CA VAL A 397 18.22 -4.65 4.05
C VAL A 397 18.60 -3.21 3.69
N TYR A 398 17.61 -2.31 3.66
CA TYR A 398 17.81 -0.89 3.37
C TYR A 398 16.75 0.00 4.06
N ASN A 399 16.95 1.33 4.04
CA ASN A 399 16.02 2.33 4.57
C ASN A 399 15.52 2.04 6.00
N GLY A 400 16.46 1.86 6.94
CA GLY A 400 16.15 1.63 8.34
C GLY A 400 15.43 2.80 9.00
N SER A 401 14.62 2.48 10.01
CA SER A 401 13.94 3.49 10.84
C SER A 401 14.94 4.34 11.59
N ARG A 402 14.73 5.67 11.59
CA ARG A 402 15.53 6.60 12.39
C ARG A 402 15.14 6.63 13.87
N ALA A 403 14.04 6.02 14.24
CA ALA A 403 13.48 6.03 15.60
C ALA A 403 13.74 4.74 16.38
N VAL A 404 14.51 3.80 15.83
CA VAL A 404 14.83 2.55 16.51
C VAL A 404 15.99 2.77 17.49
N HIS A 405 15.85 2.23 18.72
CA HIS A 405 16.91 2.23 19.72
C HIS A 405 17.74 0.96 19.66
N ASP A 406 17.08 -0.20 19.59
CA ASP A 406 17.69 -1.51 19.54
C ASP A 406 17.26 -2.23 18.26
N LEU A 407 18.21 -2.48 17.36
CA LEU A 407 17.97 -3.08 16.05
C LEU A 407 18.42 -4.53 16.04
N ILE A 408 17.55 -5.42 15.54
CA ILE A 408 17.91 -6.81 15.24
C ILE A 408 17.84 -7.03 13.73
N ILE A 409 18.95 -7.49 13.14
CA ILE A 409 19.01 -7.97 11.76
C ILE A 409 18.85 -9.49 11.80
N PRO A 410 17.70 -10.06 11.43
CA PRO A 410 17.43 -11.49 11.55
C PRO A 410 18.26 -12.32 10.57
N CYS A 411 18.37 -13.62 10.81
CA CYS A 411 19.12 -14.53 9.91
C CYS A 411 18.43 -14.75 8.57
N SER A 412 17.08 -14.63 8.51
CA SER A 412 16.27 -14.77 7.30
C SER A 412 15.01 -13.94 7.39
N ILE A 413 14.39 -13.69 6.24
CA ILE A 413 13.05 -13.10 6.12
C ILE A 413 12.22 -14.08 5.29
N GLY A 414 11.25 -14.72 5.93
CA GLY A 414 10.62 -15.92 5.38
C GLY A 414 11.67 -17.02 5.15
N GLU A 415 11.65 -17.64 3.99
CA GLU A 415 12.62 -18.69 3.60
C GLU A 415 13.95 -18.11 3.04
N ASN A 416 14.05 -16.80 2.85
CA ASN A 416 15.20 -16.18 2.20
C ASN A 416 16.21 -15.66 3.23
N PRO A 417 17.50 -16.07 3.18
CA PRO A 417 18.52 -15.59 4.10
C PRO A 417 18.80 -14.10 3.90
N VAL A 418 19.02 -13.39 5.00
CA VAL A 418 19.53 -12.01 4.96
C VAL A 418 21.02 -12.06 4.70
N CYS A 419 21.45 -11.52 3.57
CA CYS A 419 22.83 -11.59 3.09
C CYS A 419 23.55 -10.22 3.04
N THR A 420 22.81 -9.11 3.09
CA THR A 420 23.41 -7.77 2.93
C THR A 420 22.66 -6.74 3.76
N ILE A 421 23.40 -5.84 4.42
CA ILE A 421 22.89 -4.55 4.86
C ILE A 421 23.28 -3.55 3.77
N GLY A 422 22.29 -3.04 3.06
CA GLY A 422 22.49 -2.24 1.85
C GLY A 422 23.09 -0.84 2.12
N ASP A 423 23.40 -0.15 1.05
CA ASP A 423 23.93 1.21 1.10
C ASP A 423 22.95 2.18 1.76
N ASN A 424 23.48 3.04 2.66
CA ASN A 424 22.71 4.01 3.42
C ASN A 424 21.59 3.44 4.31
N ALA A 425 21.54 2.14 4.57
CA ALA A 425 20.42 1.44 5.20
C ALA A 425 19.94 2.09 6.51
N PHE A 426 20.84 2.49 7.40
CA PHE A 426 20.54 3.15 8.68
C PHE A 426 21.24 4.51 8.80
N LYS A 427 21.56 5.14 7.69
CA LYS A 427 22.21 6.44 7.67
C LYS A 427 21.41 7.51 8.44
N ASN A 428 22.08 8.22 9.37
CA ASN A 428 21.49 9.23 10.24
C ASN A 428 20.40 8.69 11.21
N SER A 429 20.44 7.43 11.58
CA SER A 429 19.60 6.87 12.64
C SER A 429 20.13 7.35 13.99
N SER A 430 19.72 8.56 14.41
CA SER A 430 20.26 9.25 15.59
C SER A 430 19.85 8.62 16.91
N GLU A 431 18.77 7.84 16.92
CA GLU A 431 18.25 7.19 18.12
C GLU A 431 18.78 5.75 18.30
N LEU A 432 19.48 5.20 17.30
CA LEU A 432 20.00 3.84 17.33
C LEU A 432 21.12 3.70 18.36
N GLU A 433 20.92 2.87 19.39
CA GLU A 433 21.85 2.64 20.48
C GLU A 433 22.55 1.29 20.40
N SER A 434 21.85 0.25 19.94
CA SER A 434 22.42 -1.09 19.78
C SER A 434 21.97 -1.78 18.50
N VAL A 435 22.83 -2.69 17.98
CA VAL A 435 22.53 -3.53 16.82
C VAL A 435 22.95 -4.97 17.12
N THR A 436 22.05 -5.91 16.89
CA THR A 436 22.35 -7.35 16.88
C THR A 436 22.20 -7.89 15.46
N VAL A 437 23.28 -8.47 14.91
CA VAL A 437 23.28 -9.06 13.58
C VAL A 437 23.27 -10.58 13.72
N GLU A 438 22.14 -11.21 13.46
CA GLU A 438 21.96 -12.67 13.49
C GLU A 438 22.24 -13.32 12.14
N ALA A 439 22.35 -12.52 11.08
CA ALA A 439 22.58 -12.93 9.71
C ALA A 439 24.07 -13.16 9.40
N ALA A 440 24.35 -14.09 8.49
CA ALA A 440 25.64 -14.20 7.82
C ALA A 440 25.64 -13.22 6.62
N LEU A 441 26.44 -12.15 6.71
CA LEU A 441 26.40 -11.09 5.71
C LEU A 441 27.57 -11.16 4.74
N ASN A 442 27.27 -11.00 3.46
CA ASN A 442 28.28 -10.73 2.44
C ASN A 442 28.89 -9.34 2.66
N GLU A 443 28.05 -8.38 3.07
CA GLU A 443 28.49 -6.97 3.16
C GLU A 443 27.63 -6.17 4.15
N ILE A 444 28.27 -5.23 4.86
CA ILE A 444 27.65 -4.03 5.42
C ILE A 444 28.00 -2.88 4.48
N GLY A 445 26.99 -2.37 3.76
CA GLY A 445 27.14 -1.51 2.60
C GLY A 445 27.69 -0.10 2.87
N TYR A 446 27.85 0.66 1.82
CA TYR A 446 28.35 2.03 1.85
C TYR A 446 27.44 2.93 2.70
N LEU A 447 28.03 3.65 3.69
CA LEU A 447 27.32 4.53 4.61
C LEU A 447 26.18 3.83 5.40
N ALA A 448 26.16 2.51 5.53
CA ALA A 448 25.06 1.76 6.12
C ALA A 448 24.65 2.27 7.50
N PHE A 449 25.59 2.58 8.39
CA PHE A 449 25.39 3.16 9.72
C PHE A 449 26.04 4.55 9.85
N TYR A 450 26.22 5.29 8.75
CA TYR A 450 26.82 6.60 8.78
C TYR A 450 26.05 7.55 9.72
N ASN A 451 26.77 8.21 10.64
CA ASN A 451 26.23 9.18 11.57
C ASN A 451 25.14 8.63 12.50
N CYS A 452 25.23 7.34 12.87
CA CYS A 452 24.47 6.76 13.99
C CYS A 452 25.17 7.21 15.29
N SER A 453 24.93 8.45 15.69
CA SER A 453 25.74 9.14 16.72
C SER A 453 25.55 8.58 18.13
N ARG A 454 24.46 7.85 18.40
CA ARG A 454 24.17 7.18 19.67
C ARG A 454 24.50 5.69 19.69
N LEU A 455 24.92 5.09 18.57
CA LEU A 455 25.26 3.68 18.48
C LEU A 455 26.45 3.37 19.39
N LYS A 456 26.19 2.63 20.46
CA LYS A 456 27.17 2.23 21.49
C LYS A 456 27.76 0.85 21.24
N ASN A 457 26.91 -0.06 20.76
CA ASN A 457 27.24 -1.47 20.62
C ASN A 457 26.69 -2.07 19.33
N ILE A 458 27.48 -2.98 18.75
CA ILE A 458 27.06 -3.86 17.67
C ILE A 458 27.58 -5.28 17.92
N GLU A 459 26.67 -6.25 17.90
CA GLU A 459 26.98 -7.65 18.13
C GLU A 459 26.73 -8.46 16.84
N PHE A 460 27.72 -9.26 16.44
CA PHE A 460 27.61 -10.18 15.31
C PHE A 460 27.49 -11.63 15.81
N LYS A 461 26.38 -12.28 15.52
CA LYS A 461 26.16 -13.72 15.82
C LYS A 461 26.67 -14.63 14.72
N LYS A 462 26.89 -14.12 13.52
CA LYS A 462 27.30 -14.82 12.30
C LYS A 462 28.40 -14.04 11.58
N PRO A 463 29.12 -14.67 10.62
CA PRO A 463 30.15 -13.99 9.83
C PRO A 463 29.63 -12.80 9.02
N VAL A 464 30.50 -11.80 8.86
CA VAL A 464 30.31 -10.66 7.93
C VAL A 464 31.56 -10.59 7.08
N SER A 465 31.47 -10.66 5.75
CA SER A 465 32.64 -10.71 4.87
C SER A 465 33.29 -9.34 4.67
N THR A 466 32.50 -8.30 4.44
CA THR A 466 33.01 -6.97 4.09
C THR A 466 32.36 -5.87 4.93
N ILE A 467 33.19 -4.98 5.46
CA ILE A 467 32.75 -3.69 6.02
C ILE A 467 33.09 -2.62 4.98
N SER A 468 32.07 -2.12 4.30
CA SER A 468 32.27 -1.21 3.17
C SER A 468 32.65 0.22 3.57
N ARG A 469 32.93 1.03 2.55
CA ARG A 469 33.39 2.39 2.72
C ARG A 469 32.43 3.21 3.59
N SER A 470 32.97 3.85 4.64
CA SER A 470 32.22 4.72 5.56
C SER A 470 31.06 4.04 6.28
N ALA A 471 31.01 2.71 6.37
CA ALA A 471 29.88 1.97 6.94
C ALA A 471 29.51 2.44 8.36
N PHE A 472 30.49 2.70 9.23
CA PHE A 472 30.31 3.21 10.60
C PHE A 472 30.93 4.61 10.80
N ASN A 473 31.14 5.36 9.73
CA ASN A 473 31.71 6.70 9.84
C ASN A 473 30.76 7.61 10.66
N ARG A 474 31.34 8.36 11.64
CA ARG A 474 30.64 9.21 12.60
C ARG A 474 29.73 8.48 13.60
N CYS A 475 29.96 7.20 13.88
CA CYS A 475 29.38 6.53 15.05
C CYS A 475 30.12 6.98 16.31
N THR A 476 29.82 8.20 16.76
CA THR A 476 30.63 8.90 17.78
C THR A 476 30.51 8.30 19.18
N ALA A 477 29.43 7.57 19.48
CA ALA A 477 29.19 6.87 20.74
C ALA A 477 29.69 5.41 20.75
N LEU A 478 30.15 4.86 19.61
CA LEU A 478 30.60 3.48 19.52
C LEU A 478 31.88 3.28 20.36
N GLU A 479 31.78 2.51 21.45
CA GLU A 479 32.89 2.30 22.40
C GLU A 479 33.75 1.09 22.06
N SER A 480 33.11 0.02 21.58
CA SER A 480 33.81 -1.21 21.20
C SER A 480 33.07 -1.96 20.10
N ILE A 481 33.84 -2.72 19.31
CA ILE A 481 33.31 -3.63 18.31
C ILE A 481 34.22 -4.86 18.18
N ALA A 482 33.63 -6.05 18.03
CA ALA A 482 34.35 -7.26 17.70
C ALA A 482 33.88 -7.75 16.33
N LEU A 483 34.75 -7.71 15.33
CA LEU A 483 34.45 -8.26 14.01
C LEU A 483 34.48 -9.80 14.08
N PRO A 484 33.51 -10.47 13.47
CA PRO A 484 33.42 -11.93 13.54
C PRO A 484 34.50 -12.60 12.68
N HIS A 485 34.84 -13.84 13.04
CA HIS A 485 35.69 -14.66 12.17
C HIS A 485 34.98 -14.86 10.82
N GLY A 486 35.71 -14.70 9.72
CA GLY A 486 35.17 -14.71 8.35
C GLY A 486 35.14 -13.32 7.71
N CYS A 487 35.34 -12.24 8.49
CA CYS A 487 35.57 -10.92 7.92
C CYS A 487 36.88 -10.92 7.11
N LYS A 488 36.81 -10.44 5.87
CA LYS A 488 37.90 -10.42 4.90
C LYS A 488 38.43 -9.03 4.63
N LYS A 489 37.55 -8.04 4.65
CA LYS A 489 37.87 -6.69 4.19
C LYS A 489 37.25 -5.61 5.06
N ILE A 490 38.06 -4.57 5.38
CA ILE A 490 37.62 -3.31 5.99
C ILE A 490 38.01 -2.19 5.03
N CYS A 491 37.02 -1.48 4.50
CA CYS A 491 37.23 -0.48 3.48
C CYS A 491 37.57 0.92 4.06
N THR A 492 38.00 1.83 3.20
CA THR A 492 38.36 3.22 3.51
C THR A 492 37.25 3.93 4.32
N TYR A 493 37.65 4.62 5.38
CA TYR A 493 36.76 5.38 6.27
C TYR A 493 35.72 4.57 7.03
N ALA A 494 35.79 3.24 7.03
CA ALA A 494 34.79 2.38 7.65
C ALA A 494 34.47 2.79 9.09
N PHE A 495 35.46 3.16 9.88
CA PHE A 495 35.32 3.62 11.27
C PHE A 495 35.90 5.03 11.46
N ARG A 496 35.77 5.91 10.43
CA ARG A 496 36.24 7.30 10.55
C ARG A 496 35.39 8.06 11.57
N THR A 497 36.04 8.94 12.36
CA THR A 497 35.40 9.83 13.35
C THR A 497 34.60 9.06 14.43
N CYS A 498 34.96 7.82 14.74
CA CYS A 498 34.42 7.06 15.88
C CYS A 498 35.15 7.50 17.16
N LYS A 499 34.83 8.68 17.70
CA LYS A 499 35.59 9.37 18.77
C LYS A 499 35.64 8.58 20.08
N SER A 500 34.61 7.78 20.39
CA SER A 500 34.52 6.95 21.60
C SER A 500 35.12 5.56 21.43
N LEU A 501 35.50 5.14 20.21
CA LEU A 501 35.99 3.80 19.94
C LEU A 501 37.35 3.55 20.60
N ARG A 502 37.33 2.71 21.64
CA ARG A 502 38.51 2.36 22.43
C ARG A 502 39.02 0.96 22.15
N LYS A 503 38.16 0.07 21.65
CA LYS A 503 38.51 -1.32 21.40
C LYS A 503 37.87 -1.81 20.10
N ILE A 504 38.71 -2.30 19.21
CA ILE A 504 38.24 -3.12 18.07
C ILE A 504 39.01 -4.44 18.05
N VAL A 505 38.24 -5.55 17.97
CA VAL A 505 38.83 -6.87 17.78
C VAL A 505 38.76 -7.20 16.30
N ILE A 506 39.91 -7.39 15.67
CA ILE A 506 40.02 -7.74 14.23
C ILE A 506 40.55 -9.17 14.12
N PRO A 507 39.76 -10.10 13.59
CA PRO A 507 40.18 -11.52 13.46
C PRO A 507 41.26 -11.68 12.39
N SER A 508 42.04 -12.76 12.51
CA SER A 508 43.10 -13.07 11.54
C SER A 508 42.60 -13.45 10.14
N SER A 509 41.29 -13.55 9.98
CA SER A 509 40.64 -13.75 8.67
C SER A 509 40.58 -12.48 7.82
N VAL A 510 40.84 -11.30 8.42
CA VAL A 510 40.90 -10.02 7.68
C VAL A 510 42.21 -9.96 6.93
N ASP A 511 42.12 -9.93 5.60
CA ASP A 511 43.27 -9.89 4.69
C ASP A 511 43.62 -8.44 4.28
N ILE A 512 42.58 -7.58 4.18
CA ILE A 512 42.70 -6.21 3.66
C ILE A 512 42.07 -5.20 4.63
N ILE A 513 42.86 -4.20 5.02
CA ILE A 513 42.38 -2.98 5.68
C ILE A 513 42.83 -1.82 4.80
N GLU A 514 41.85 -1.14 4.21
CA GLU A 514 42.15 -0.01 3.31
C GLU A 514 42.65 1.22 4.06
N PRO A 515 43.41 2.13 3.41
CA PRO A 515 43.88 3.36 4.01
C PRO A 515 42.75 4.16 4.67
N ASP A 516 43.11 4.88 5.75
CA ASP A 516 42.18 5.77 6.47
C ASP A 516 40.95 5.10 7.10
N ALA A 517 40.92 3.76 7.22
CA ALA A 517 39.79 3.04 7.80
C ALA A 517 39.39 3.57 9.19
N PHE A 518 40.38 4.03 9.99
CA PHE A 518 40.20 4.59 11.35
C PHE A 518 40.55 6.07 11.45
N LEU A 519 40.56 6.80 10.34
CA LEU A 519 40.88 8.21 10.32
C LEU A 519 40.03 8.99 11.33
N GLU A 520 40.65 9.92 12.09
CA GLU A 520 39.97 10.73 13.12
C GLU A 520 39.32 9.91 14.28
N SER A 521 39.81 8.69 14.52
CA SER A 521 39.39 7.83 15.65
C SER A 521 40.60 7.64 16.62
N PRO A 522 40.96 8.69 17.39
CA PRO A 522 42.28 8.80 18.05
C PRO A 522 42.44 7.82 19.22
N ASN A 523 41.37 7.30 19.76
CA ASN A 523 41.37 6.46 20.97
C ASN A 523 41.41 4.97 20.68
N VAL A 524 41.34 4.54 19.41
CA VAL A 524 41.21 3.15 19.04
C VAL A 524 42.45 2.33 19.39
N VAL A 525 42.20 1.17 20.00
CA VAL A 525 43.19 0.11 20.20
C VAL A 525 42.76 -1.11 19.42
N ILE A 526 43.57 -1.57 18.50
CA ILE A 526 43.34 -2.75 17.66
C ILE A 526 43.80 -3.98 18.40
N TYR A 527 42.88 -4.91 18.68
CA TYR A 527 43.17 -6.25 19.21
C TYR A 527 43.24 -7.22 18.05
N CYS A 528 44.37 -7.82 17.83
CA CYS A 528 44.60 -8.69 16.65
C CYS A 528 45.58 -9.81 16.95
N LYS A 529 45.67 -10.78 16.07
CA LYS A 529 46.69 -11.82 16.14
C LYS A 529 48.01 -11.28 15.64
N LYS A 530 49.10 -11.70 16.27
CA LYS A 530 50.48 -11.40 15.83
C LYS A 530 50.68 -11.80 14.36
N ASP A 531 51.44 -11.01 13.62
CA ASP A 531 51.74 -11.18 12.19
C ASP A 531 50.50 -11.09 11.26
N SER A 532 49.36 -10.58 11.76
CA SER A 532 48.15 -10.40 10.95
C SER A 532 48.21 -9.10 10.11
N ALA A 533 47.27 -8.97 9.15
CA ALA A 533 47.09 -7.73 8.38
C ALA A 533 46.72 -6.55 9.30
N ALA A 534 45.94 -6.82 10.37
CA ALA A 534 45.56 -5.78 11.33
C ALA A 534 46.74 -5.26 12.15
N GLU A 535 47.69 -6.10 12.53
CA GLU A 535 48.90 -5.65 13.20
C GLU A 535 49.77 -4.78 12.27
N ARG A 536 50.00 -5.24 11.03
CA ARG A 536 50.75 -4.45 10.03
C ARG A 536 50.10 -3.09 9.80
N TYR A 537 48.78 -3.06 9.61
CA TYR A 537 48.06 -1.82 9.43
C TYR A 537 48.20 -0.89 10.63
N ALA A 538 48.11 -1.40 11.86
CA ALA A 538 48.26 -0.62 13.07
C ALA A 538 49.66 0.00 13.16
N ILE A 539 50.70 -0.77 12.85
CA ILE A 539 52.10 -0.29 12.84
C ILE A 539 52.29 0.82 11.78
N GLU A 540 51.85 0.56 10.56
CA GLU A 540 52.00 1.50 9.43
C GLU A 540 51.27 2.83 9.66
N ASN A 541 50.15 2.82 10.38
CA ASN A 541 49.34 3.99 10.65
C ASN A 541 49.53 4.58 12.07
N GLY A 542 50.49 4.10 12.83
CA GLY A 542 50.82 4.60 14.18
C GLY A 542 49.70 4.42 15.20
N LEU A 543 48.85 3.39 15.04
CA LEU A 543 47.74 3.09 15.94
C LEU A 543 48.18 2.15 17.07
N LYS A 544 47.54 2.27 18.23
CA LYS A 544 47.77 1.36 19.34
C LYS A 544 47.20 -0.02 19.01
N TYR A 545 47.95 -1.09 19.34
CA TYR A 545 47.46 -2.47 19.15
C TYR A 545 47.87 -3.38 20.31
N LYS A 546 47.23 -4.53 20.42
CA LYS A 546 47.52 -5.63 21.36
C LYS A 546 47.32 -6.95 20.65
N ASN A 547 48.23 -7.88 20.87
CA ASN A 547 48.21 -9.26 20.37
C ASN A 547 47.65 -10.21 21.42
#